data_c5696803fdae561d3a24e59048dde82c
#
_entry.id   c5696803fdae561d3a24e59048dde82c
#
_cell.length_a   1.000
_cell.length_b   1.000
_cell.length_c   1.000
_cell.angle_alpha   90.00
_cell.angle_beta   90.00
_cell.angle_gamma   90.00
#
_symmetry.space_group_name_H-M   'P 1'
#
loop_
_entity.id
_entity.type
_entity.pdbx_description
1 polymer ?
#
loop_
_entity_poly.entity_id
_entity_poly.type
_entity_poly.pdbx_seq_one_letter_code
_entity_poly.pdbx_strand_id
1 'polypeptide(L)'
;MRRWKPQYTLRLWIGLALLILALAGAIAVGVRLGAVLVQPPEDWPVSLGLFAQVVALVALLLITGILAYRVASGMTLSYEIDRNGLYILWLGNRAVVPISVIESVDIGTADSRPNWGPIQGIGYYSGQGRTQAGQRLYLFATRPPSQCLLVHTANGSYAISPADMEGFVQDLEQRRNLGAVKAMSPTIESSRFFAYAFWNDHLVRWALTLALGLNLLLLGFLAARYPQLAETLGMRFNAAGNVVELGPRHQVLFLPLAAFMLSLLNTWIGMLLYPRDQAGARLLQFGSVLVQVLFAVAAIMITLR
;
A
#
# COMPACT_ATOMS: atom_id res chain seq x y z
N MET A 1 -20.00 -22.57 -15.17
CA MET A 1 -18.87 -21.97 -14.44
C MET A 1 -18.84 -22.60 -13.05
N ARG A 2 -17.72 -23.22 -12.65
CA ARG A 2 -17.56 -23.82 -11.31
C ARG A 2 -16.60 -22.97 -10.51
N ARG A 3 -16.98 -22.63 -9.27
CA ARG A 3 -16.18 -21.79 -8.38
C ARG A 3 -15.51 -22.63 -7.31
N TRP A 4 -14.19 -22.46 -7.19
CA TRP A 4 -13.33 -23.14 -6.24
C TRP A 4 -12.84 -22.15 -5.19
N LYS A 5 -12.97 -22.50 -3.91
CA LYS A 5 -12.44 -21.68 -2.82
C LYS A 5 -10.97 -21.99 -2.59
N PRO A 6 -10.17 -21.01 -2.12
CA PRO A 6 -8.80 -21.28 -1.70
C PRO A 6 -8.81 -22.09 -0.39
N GLN A 7 -7.73 -22.79 -0.11
CA GLN A 7 -7.54 -23.41 1.19
C GLN A 7 -7.12 -22.35 2.21
N TYR A 8 -7.96 -22.10 3.21
CA TYR A 8 -7.62 -21.20 4.31
C TYR A 8 -6.57 -21.85 5.20
N THR A 9 -5.50 -21.10 5.50
CA THR A 9 -4.38 -21.56 6.32
C THR A 9 -4.36 -20.84 7.66
N LEU A 10 -3.67 -21.41 8.66
CA LEU A 10 -3.45 -20.74 9.95
C LEU A 10 -2.83 -19.35 9.78
N ARG A 11 -1.98 -19.16 8.76
CA ARG A 11 -1.34 -17.85 8.47
C ARG A 11 -2.35 -16.76 8.11
N LEU A 12 -3.48 -17.11 7.49
CA LEU A 12 -4.56 -16.14 7.23
C LEU A 12 -5.18 -15.65 8.54
N TRP A 13 -5.41 -16.56 9.48
CA TRP A 13 -5.97 -16.24 10.81
C TRP A 13 -4.99 -15.44 11.66
N ILE A 14 -3.69 -15.78 11.61
CA ILE A 14 -2.64 -14.95 12.23
C ILE A 14 -2.65 -13.55 11.63
N GLY A 15 -2.76 -13.43 10.30
CA GLY A 15 -2.86 -12.13 9.63
C GLY A 15 -4.06 -11.32 10.10
N LEU A 16 -5.22 -11.97 10.28
CA LEU A 16 -6.44 -11.34 10.82
C LEU A 16 -6.22 -10.88 12.28
N ALA A 17 -5.62 -11.71 13.11
CA ALA A 17 -5.33 -11.35 14.50
C ALA A 17 -4.37 -10.15 14.59
N LEU A 18 -3.31 -10.14 13.78
CA LEU A 18 -2.37 -9.02 13.69
C LEU A 18 -3.05 -7.74 13.16
N LEU A 19 -3.97 -7.86 12.21
CA LEU A 19 -4.76 -6.74 11.71
C LEU A 19 -5.62 -6.13 12.82
N ILE A 20 -6.32 -6.95 13.59
CA ILE A 20 -7.15 -6.49 14.73
C ILE A 20 -6.27 -5.80 15.77
N LEU A 21 -5.11 -6.37 16.10
CA LEU A 21 -4.18 -5.80 17.07
C LEU A 21 -3.63 -4.45 16.59
N ALA A 22 -3.20 -4.35 15.32
CA ALA A 22 -2.70 -3.11 14.75
C ALA A 22 -3.78 -2.03 14.70
N LEU A 23 -5.02 -2.40 14.33
CA LEU A 23 -6.16 -1.48 14.32
C LEU A 23 -6.50 -0.99 15.74
N ALA A 24 -6.54 -1.88 16.73
CA ALA A 24 -6.78 -1.51 18.12
C ALA A 24 -5.69 -0.57 18.64
N GLY A 25 -4.42 -0.84 18.31
CA GLY A 25 -3.31 0.06 18.64
C GLY A 25 -3.45 1.43 17.97
N ALA A 26 -3.80 1.46 16.67
CA ALA A 26 -4.05 2.71 15.94
C ALA A 26 -5.19 3.52 16.56
N ILE A 27 -6.29 2.87 16.93
CA ILE A 27 -7.42 3.52 17.62
C ILE A 27 -6.98 4.08 18.98
N ALA A 28 -6.28 3.28 19.78
CA ALA A 28 -5.83 3.71 21.12
C ALA A 28 -4.91 4.94 21.06
N VAL A 29 -3.92 4.94 20.14
CA VAL A 29 -3.03 6.09 19.93
C VAL A 29 -3.80 7.25 19.32
N GLY A 30 -4.70 7.01 18.36
CA GLY A 30 -5.53 8.03 17.73
C GLY A 30 -6.45 8.74 18.70
N VAL A 31 -7.07 8.02 19.64
CA VAL A 31 -7.93 8.60 20.69
C VAL A 31 -7.09 9.50 21.61
N ARG A 32 -5.87 9.06 22.01
CA ARG A 32 -4.98 9.88 22.84
C ARG A 32 -4.56 11.17 22.13
N LEU A 33 -4.16 11.08 20.87
CA LEU A 33 -3.81 12.26 20.07
C LEU A 33 -5.02 13.15 19.83
N GLY A 34 -6.20 12.58 19.58
CA GLY A 34 -7.43 13.32 19.43
C GLY A 34 -7.79 14.13 20.68
N ALA A 35 -7.59 13.55 21.87
CA ALA A 35 -7.80 14.26 23.14
C ALA A 35 -6.87 15.48 23.31
N VAL A 36 -5.64 15.41 22.76
CA VAL A 36 -4.73 16.56 22.73
C VAL A 36 -5.19 17.61 21.72
N LEU A 37 -5.62 17.18 20.53
CA LEU A 37 -6.03 18.10 19.45
C LEU A 37 -7.33 18.88 19.74
N VAL A 38 -8.16 18.38 20.64
CA VAL A 38 -9.38 19.07 21.11
C VAL A 38 -9.05 20.26 22.03
N GLN A 39 -7.87 20.25 22.67
CA GLN A 39 -7.41 21.38 23.50
C GLN A 39 -7.02 22.55 22.59
N PRO A 40 -7.04 23.80 23.12
CA PRO A 40 -6.50 24.94 22.39
C PRO A 40 -5.04 24.70 21.98
N PRO A 41 -4.59 25.13 20.79
CA PRO A 41 -3.25 24.86 20.30
C PRO A 41 -2.11 25.40 21.20
N GLU A 42 -2.39 26.39 22.02
CA GLU A 42 -1.47 26.95 23.00
C GLU A 42 -1.16 25.99 24.16
N ASP A 43 -2.12 25.10 24.48
CA ASP A 43 -2.02 24.12 25.59
C ASP A 43 -1.48 22.76 25.13
N TRP A 44 -1.16 22.60 23.85
CA TRP A 44 -0.64 21.33 23.35
C TRP A 44 0.71 20.99 23.99
N PRO A 45 0.87 19.81 24.62
CA PRO A 45 2.12 19.37 25.25
C PRO A 45 3.13 18.91 24.19
N VAL A 46 3.54 19.84 23.31
CA VAL A 46 4.42 19.55 22.18
C VAL A 46 5.79 19.12 22.69
N SER A 47 6.13 17.87 22.41
CA SER A 47 7.36 17.22 22.86
C SER A 47 7.75 16.07 21.94
N LEU A 48 8.96 15.54 22.09
CA LEU A 48 9.38 14.31 21.40
C LEU A 48 8.46 13.12 21.74
N GLY A 49 7.85 13.08 22.92
CA GLY A 49 6.87 12.05 23.30
C GLY A 49 5.59 12.14 22.46
N LEU A 50 5.07 13.34 22.22
CA LEU A 50 3.91 13.56 21.33
C LEU A 50 4.28 13.21 19.88
N PHE A 51 5.46 13.60 19.42
CA PHE A 51 5.98 13.24 18.11
C PHE A 51 6.07 11.71 17.92
N ALA A 52 6.61 10.99 18.92
CA ALA A 52 6.69 9.53 18.88
C ALA A 52 5.30 8.87 18.75
N GLN A 53 4.26 9.44 19.39
CA GLN A 53 2.88 8.97 19.24
C GLN A 53 2.35 9.20 17.83
N VAL A 54 2.66 10.35 17.21
CA VAL A 54 2.28 10.61 15.79
C VAL A 54 2.96 9.61 14.86
N VAL A 55 4.27 9.39 15.03
CA VAL A 55 5.01 8.39 14.23
C VAL A 55 4.45 6.99 14.44
N ALA A 56 4.14 6.60 15.68
CA ALA A 56 3.52 5.32 15.99
C ALA A 56 2.15 5.18 15.34
N LEU A 57 1.31 6.23 15.35
CA LEU A 57 0.01 6.23 14.66
C LEU A 57 0.17 6.03 13.16
N VAL A 58 1.08 6.78 12.51
CA VAL A 58 1.35 6.65 11.07
C VAL A 58 1.82 5.23 10.74
N ALA A 59 2.76 4.69 11.50
CA ALA A 59 3.27 3.33 11.32
C ALA A 59 2.14 2.28 11.49
N LEU A 60 1.31 2.40 12.53
CA LEU A 60 0.18 1.50 12.78
C LEU A 60 -0.86 1.59 11.67
N LEU A 61 -1.17 2.78 11.15
CA LEU A 61 -2.10 2.94 10.03
C LEU A 61 -1.57 2.30 8.75
N LEU A 62 -0.27 2.45 8.45
CA LEU A 62 0.37 1.81 7.30
C LEU A 62 0.35 0.28 7.44
N ILE A 63 0.71 -0.26 8.61
CA ILE A 63 0.67 -1.69 8.91
C ILE A 63 -0.76 -2.22 8.78
N THR A 64 -1.74 -1.51 9.35
CA THR A 64 -3.17 -1.86 9.27
C THR A 64 -3.63 -1.90 7.82
N GLY A 65 -3.29 -0.90 7.01
CA GLY A 65 -3.64 -0.86 5.59
C GLY A 65 -3.06 -2.03 4.79
N ILE A 66 -1.78 -2.35 5.01
CA ILE A 66 -1.11 -3.48 4.37
C ILE A 66 -1.76 -4.80 4.79
N LEU A 67 -1.97 -5.02 6.08
CA LEU A 67 -2.59 -6.23 6.61
C LEU A 67 -4.04 -6.38 6.14
N ALA A 68 -4.82 -5.29 6.15
CA ALA A 68 -6.20 -5.27 5.66
C ALA A 68 -6.27 -5.70 4.18
N TYR A 69 -5.42 -5.10 3.33
CA TYR A 69 -5.33 -5.50 1.92
C TYR A 69 -5.02 -6.99 1.76
N ARG A 70 -4.03 -7.51 2.50
CA ARG A 70 -3.58 -8.90 2.38
C ARG A 70 -4.62 -9.89 2.89
N VAL A 71 -5.19 -9.64 4.06
CA VAL A 71 -6.24 -10.49 4.65
C VAL A 71 -7.48 -10.48 3.77
N ALA A 72 -7.95 -9.31 3.35
CA ALA A 72 -9.11 -9.19 2.47
C ALA A 72 -8.86 -9.86 1.11
N SER A 73 -7.67 -9.74 0.53
CA SER A 73 -7.29 -10.45 -0.71
C SER A 73 -7.34 -11.96 -0.51
N GLY A 74 -6.79 -12.47 0.59
CA GLY A 74 -6.83 -13.91 0.89
C GLY A 74 -8.23 -14.44 1.15
N MET A 75 -9.09 -13.66 1.83
CA MET A 75 -10.48 -14.06 2.14
C MET A 75 -11.40 -14.00 0.91
N THR A 76 -11.15 -13.07 -0.01
CA THR A 76 -11.95 -12.90 -1.24
C THR A 76 -11.42 -13.70 -2.42
N LEU A 77 -10.23 -14.31 -2.29
CA LEU A 77 -9.63 -15.13 -3.33
C LEU A 77 -10.58 -16.27 -3.74
N SER A 78 -10.74 -16.45 -5.02
CA SER A 78 -11.49 -17.59 -5.58
C SER A 78 -11.00 -17.90 -6.98
N TYR A 79 -11.15 -19.15 -7.39
CA TYR A 79 -10.80 -19.63 -8.71
C TYR A 79 -12.07 -20.08 -9.42
N GLU A 80 -12.28 -19.65 -10.62
CA GLU A 80 -13.42 -20.04 -11.43
C GLU A 80 -12.92 -20.64 -12.75
N ILE A 81 -13.49 -21.76 -13.15
CA ILE A 81 -13.14 -22.42 -14.39
C ILE A 81 -14.38 -22.52 -15.27
N ASP A 82 -14.24 -22.12 -16.53
CA ASP A 82 -15.21 -22.36 -17.59
C ASP A 82 -14.54 -23.01 -18.82
N ARG A 83 -15.26 -23.09 -19.95
CA ARG A 83 -14.72 -23.65 -21.19
C ARG A 83 -13.67 -22.78 -21.86
N ASN A 84 -13.56 -21.50 -21.49
CA ASN A 84 -12.68 -20.55 -22.14
C ASN A 84 -11.40 -20.29 -21.34
N GLY A 85 -11.46 -20.42 -19.98
CA GLY A 85 -10.31 -20.10 -19.15
C GLY A 85 -10.46 -20.37 -17.67
N LEU A 86 -9.34 -20.23 -16.98
CA LEU A 86 -9.23 -20.13 -15.54
C LEU A 86 -9.22 -18.64 -15.15
N TYR A 87 -10.12 -18.28 -14.26
CA TYR A 87 -10.25 -16.92 -13.71
C TYR A 87 -9.85 -16.94 -12.25
N ILE A 88 -8.92 -16.09 -11.89
CA ILE A 88 -8.46 -15.89 -10.53
C ILE A 88 -9.01 -14.54 -10.07
N LEU A 89 -9.86 -14.55 -9.04
CA LEU A 89 -10.55 -13.35 -8.55
C LEU A 89 -10.09 -13.03 -7.13
N TRP A 90 -9.77 -11.75 -6.87
CA TRP A 90 -9.44 -11.26 -5.53
C TRP A 90 -9.75 -9.75 -5.43
N LEU A 91 -10.38 -9.31 -4.36
CA LEU A 91 -10.71 -7.88 -4.11
C LEU A 91 -11.26 -7.13 -5.33
N GLY A 92 -12.13 -7.79 -6.12
CA GLY A 92 -12.65 -7.21 -7.36
C GLY A 92 -11.67 -7.16 -8.53
N ASN A 93 -10.44 -7.64 -8.37
CA ASN A 93 -9.50 -7.85 -9.46
C ASN A 93 -9.72 -9.24 -10.07
N ARG A 94 -9.30 -9.40 -11.32
CA ARG A 94 -9.44 -10.64 -12.09
C ARG A 94 -8.21 -10.89 -12.94
N ALA A 95 -7.60 -12.06 -12.79
CA ALA A 95 -6.63 -12.57 -13.76
C ALA A 95 -7.32 -13.64 -14.62
N VAL A 96 -7.10 -13.57 -15.91
CA VAL A 96 -7.66 -14.49 -16.91
C VAL A 96 -6.53 -15.30 -17.53
N VAL A 97 -6.59 -16.61 -17.39
CA VAL A 97 -5.66 -17.57 -18.00
C VAL A 97 -6.47 -18.40 -18.99
N PRO A 98 -6.37 -18.13 -20.31
CA PRO A 98 -7.12 -18.89 -21.30
C PRO A 98 -6.76 -20.38 -21.26
N ILE A 99 -7.74 -21.24 -21.41
CA ILE A 99 -7.53 -22.69 -21.35
C ILE A 99 -6.62 -23.19 -22.47
N SER A 100 -6.66 -22.50 -23.62
CA SER A 100 -5.85 -22.83 -24.80
C SER A 100 -4.34 -22.60 -24.63
N VAL A 101 -3.91 -21.78 -23.64
CA VAL A 101 -2.49 -21.53 -23.38
C VAL A 101 -1.95 -22.32 -22.20
N ILE A 102 -2.79 -23.14 -21.53
CA ILE A 102 -2.37 -23.99 -20.41
C ILE A 102 -1.68 -25.23 -20.98
N GLU A 103 -0.39 -25.40 -20.68
CA GLU A 103 0.44 -26.50 -21.14
C GLU A 103 0.37 -27.70 -20.18
N SER A 104 0.69 -27.45 -18.91
CA SER A 104 0.64 -28.47 -17.86
C SER A 104 0.21 -27.90 -16.51
N VAL A 105 -0.13 -28.78 -15.59
CA VAL A 105 -0.46 -28.44 -14.21
C VAL A 105 0.29 -29.39 -13.29
N ASP A 106 1.14 -28.85 -12.44
CA ASP A 106 2.00 -29.60 -11.55
C ASP A 106 1.88 -29.10 -10.10
N ILE A 107 2.20 -29.97 -9.15
CA ILE A 107 2.34 -29.55 -7.74
C ILE A 107 3.68 -28.81 -7.60
N GLY A 108 3.66 -27.62 -7.00
CA GLY A 108 4.85 -26.79 -6.84
C GLY A 108 5.98 -27.52 -6.13
N THR A 109 7.16 -27.48 -6.72
CA THR A 109 8.38 -27.93 -6.08
C THR A 109 8.98 -26.83 -5.22
N ALA A 110 9.80 -27.19 -4.22
CA ALA A 110 10.46 -26.24 -3.30
C ALA A 110 11.39 -25.22 -4.00
N ASP A 111 11.58 -25.37 -5.29
CA ASP A 111 12.56 -24.65 -6.12
C ASP A 111 12.10 -23.28 -6.63
N SER A 112 10.85 -22.89 -6.39
CA SER A 112 10.40 -21.54 -6.73
C SER A 112 10.85 -20.56 -5.64
N ARG A 113 11.85 -19.72 -5.96
CA ARG A 113 12.29 -18.60 -5.12
C ARG A 113 11.68 -17.30 -5.65
N PRO A 114 10.49 -16.92 -5.20
CA PRO A 114 9.95 -15.61 -5.54
C PRO A 114 10.75 -14.53 -4.81
N ASN A 115 10.81 -13.36 -5.41
CA ASN A 115 11.45 -12.19 -4.81
C ASN A 115 10.55 -11.64 -3.68
N TRP A 116 10.73 -12.16 -2.47
CA TRP A 116 9.78 -11.96 -1.36
C TRP A 116 10.23 -10.84 -0.45
N GLY A 117 9.39 -9.85 -0.27
CA GLY A 117 9.53 -8.93 0.84
C GLY A 117 9.18 -9.61 2.19
N PRO A 118 9.65 -9.07 3.33
CA PRO A 118 9.52 -9.69 4.66
C PRO A 118 8.07 -9.93 5.12
N ILE A 119 7.09 -9.27 4.51
CA ILE A 119 5.66 -9.39 4.86
C ILE A 119 4.94 -10.43 4.01
N GLN A 120 5.59 -11.04 3.04
CA GLN A 120 4.99 -12.07 2.20
C GLN A 120 4.69 -13.32 3.03
N GLY A 121 3.50 -13.89 2.84
CA GLY A 121 3.08 -15.10 3.57
C GLY A 121 2.17 -14.86 4.76
N ILE A 122 1.93 -13.62 5.18
CA ILE A 122 0.89 -13.28 6.15
C ILE A 122 -0.43 -13.10 5.37
N GLY A 123 -1.32 -14.06 5.47
CA GLY A 123 -2.66 -14.05 4.88
C GLY A 123 -2.74 -14.39 3.41
N TYR A 124 -1.86 -13.89 2.56
CA TYR A 124 -1.94 -14.03 1.11
C TYR A 124 -0.56 -13.96 0.46
N TYR A 125 -0.31 -14.87 -0.47
CA TYR A 125 0.88 -14.85 -1.33
C TYR A 125 0.50 -14.22 -2.66
N SER A 126 1.03 -13.06 -2.94
CA SER A 126 0.78 -12.30 -4.17
C SER A 126 2.06 -11.73 -4.74
N GLY A 127 2.12 -11.53 -6.03
CA GLY A 127 3.23 -10.88 -6.69
C GLY A 127 3.77 -11.67 -7.86
N GLN A 128 4.91 -11.18 -8.36
CA GLN A 128 5.63 -11.82 -9.45
C GLN A 128 6.99 -12.29 -8.95
N GLY A 129 7.38 -13.49 -9.34
CA GLY A 129 8.68 -14.08 -9.10
C GLY A 129 9.23 -14.70 -10.37
N ARG A 130 10.29 -15.48 -10.21
CA ARG A 130 10.82 -16.34 -11.25
C ARG A 130 10.99 -17.76 -10.72
N THR A 131 10.73 -18.75 -11.55
CA THR A 131 11.09 -20.13 -11.29
C THR A 131 12.61 -20.30 -11.42
N GLN A 132 13.17 -21.41 -10.98
CA GLN A 132 14.61 -21.71 -11.19
C GLN A 132 14.98 -21.74 -12.69
N ALA A 133 14.05 -22.15 -13.55
CA ALA A 133 14.19 -22.10 -15.00
C ALA A 133 14.13 -20.70 -15.60
N GLY A 134 14.03 -19.63 -14.75
CA GLY A 134 13.95 -18.24 -15.20
C GLY A 134 12.60 -17.79 -15.71
N GLN A 135 11.58 -18.65 -15.75
CA GLN A 135 10.23 -18.33 -16.19
C GLN A 135 9.51 -17.42 -15.17
N ARG A 136 8.61 -16.56 -15.64
CA ARG A 136 7.79 -15.72 -14.77
C ARG A 136 6.83 -16.57 -13.94
N LEU A 137 6.76 -16.27 -12.63
CA LEU A 137 5.82 -16.91 -11.70
C LEU A 137 4.88 -15.86 -11.12
N TYR A 138 3.59 -16.00 -11.34
CA TYR A 138 2.55 -15.18 -10.76
C TYR A 138 1.92 -15.91 -9.57
N LEU A 139 1.90 -15.25 -8.40
CA LEU A 139 1.42 -15.83 -7.15
C LEU A 139 0.02 -15.31 -6.83
N PHE A 140 -0.93 -16.23 -6.68
CA PHE A 140 -2.31 -15.99 -6.27
C PHE A 140 -2.76 -17.10 -5.31
N ALA A 141 -2.15 -17.18 -4.13
CA ALA A 141 -2.31 -18.31 -3.26
C ALA A 141 -2.37 -17.92 -1.78
N THR A 142 -2.97 -18.78 -0.96
CA THR A 142 -2.98 -18.70 0.50
C THR A 142 -1.92 -19.60 1.14
N ARG A 143 -1.25 -20.44 0.31
CA ARG A 143 -0.19 -21.36 0.69
C ARG A 143 1.16 -20.95 0.10
N PRO A 144 2.28 -21.41 0.70
CA PRO A 144 3.59 -21.23 0.08
C PRO A 144 3.65 -21.95 -1.28
N PRO A 145 4.45 -21.43 -2.24
CA PRO A 145 4.52 -21.97 -3.61
C PRO A 145 4.84 -23.46 -3.70
N SER A 146 5.65 -23.98 -2.76
CA SER A 146 5.94 -25.42 -2.67
C SER A 146 4.73 -26.31 -2.38
N GLN A 147 3.61 -25.73 -1.98
CA GLN A 147 2.35 -26.42 -1.66
C GLN A 147 1.20 -25.94 -2.57
N CYS A 148 1.52 -25.23 -3.65
CA CYS A 148 0.55 -24.72 -4.61
C CYS A 148 0.49 -25.61 -5.85
N LEU A 149 -0.62 -25.53 -6.56
CA LEU A 149 -0.73 -25.97 -7.93
C LEU A 149 -0.10 -24.90 -8.83
N LEU A 150 0.81 -25.32 -9.71
CA LEU A 150 1.44 -24.48 -10.73
C LEU A 150 0.75 -24.74 -12.06
N VAL A 151 0.06 -23.77 -12.58
CA VAL A 151 -0.53 -23.80 -13.93
C VAL A 151 0.48 -23.18 -14.89
N HIS A 152 1.11 -24.00 -15.72
CA HIS A 152 2.13 -23.59 -16.66
C HIS A 152 1.53 -23.11 -17.98
N THR A 153 2.06 -22.02 -18.49
CA THR A 153 1.71 -21.44 -19.80
C THR A 153 2.98 -20.97 -20.49
N ALA A 154 2.93 -20.78 -21.80
CA ALA A 154 4.06 -20.26 -22.59
C ALA A 154 4.65 -18.93 -22.06
N ASN A 155 3.82 -18.09 -21.39
CA ASN A 155 4.20 -16.77 -20.91
C ASN A 155 4.57 -16.71 -19.42
N GLY A 156 4.51 -17.85 -18.72
CA GLY A 156 4.79 -17.96 -17.29
C GLY A 156 3.85 -18.91 -16.55
N SER A 157 4.10 -19.09 -15.28
CA SER A 157 3.36 -20.03 -14.43
C SER A 157 2.51 -19.27 -13.41
N TYR A 158 1.35 -19.81 -13.08
CA TYR A 158 0.43 -19.26 -12.06
C TYR A 158 0.34 -20.21 -10.88
N ALA A 159 0.76 -19.76 -9.69
CA ALA A 159 0.65 -20.52 -8.45
C ALA A 159 -0.72 -20.25 -7.80
N ILE A 160 -1.50 -21.28 -7.63
CA ILE A 160 -2.85 -21.25 -7.03
C ILE A 160 -2.96 -22.30 -5.92
N SER A 161 -3.88 -22.12 -4.98
CA SER A 161 -4.06 -23.01 -3.83
C SER A 161 -5.54 -23.36 -3.59
N PRO A 162 -6.19 -24.06 -4.54
CA PRO A 162 -7.57 -24.52 -4.32
C PRO A 162 -7.65 -25.49 -3.13
N ALA A 163 -8.79 -25.49 -2.43
CA ALA A 163 -8.98 -26.35 -1.27
C ALA A 163 -8.99 -27.85 -1.64
N ASP A 164 -9.57 -28.18 -2.79
CA ASP A 164 -9.56 -29.51 -3.40
C ASP A 164 -8.71 -29.45 -4.68
N MET A 165 -7.45 -29.86 -4.58
CA MET A 165 -6.51 -29.81 -5.69
C MET A 165 -6.80 -30.87 -6.76
N GLU A 166 -7.16 -32.07 -6.34
CA GLU A 166 -7.43 -33.18 -7.26
C GLU A 166 -8.67 -32.90 -8.10
N GLY A 167 -9.78 -32.52 -7.45
CA GLY A 167 -11.02 -32.18 -8.14
C GLY A 167 -10.83 -30.94 -9.06
N PHE A 168 -9.99 -29.99 -8.66
CA PHE A 168 -9.66 -28.82 -9.49
C PHE A 168 -8.91 -29.24 -10.77
N VAL A 169 -7.89 -30.09 -10.65
CA VAL A 169 -7.11 -30.57 -11.81
C VAL A 169 -7.99 -31.36 -12.76
N GLN A 170 -8.83 -32.27 -12.24
CA GLN A 170 -9.77 -33.06 -13.04
C GLN A 170 -10.75 -32.14 -13.81
N ASP A 171 -11.35 -31.13 -13.16
CA ASP A 171 -12.27 -30.18 -13.81
C ASP A 171 -11.54 -29.36 -14.90
N LEU A 172 -10.31 -28.94 -14.62
CA LEU A 172 -9.50 -28.19 -15.57
C LEU A 172 -9.13 -29.03 -16.80
N GLU A 173 -8.67 -30.28 -16.60
CA GLU A 173 -8.32 -31.19 -17.68
C GLU A 173 -9.54 -31.57 -18.54
N GLN A 174 -10.68 -31.85 -17.89
CA GLN A 174 -11.93 -32.13 -18.59
C GLN A 174 -12.32 -30.98 -19.51
N ARG A 175 -12.20 -29.72 -19.04
CA ARG A 175 -12.53 -28.54 -19.83
C ARG A 175 -11.52 -28.30 -20.95
N ARG A 176 -10.23 -28.55 -20.68
CA ARG A 176 -9.17 -28.46 -21.69
C ARG A 176 -9.43 -29.44 -22.85
N ASN A 177 -9.85 -30.67 -22.53
CA ASN A 177 -10.18 -31.68 -23.53
C ASN A 177 -11.43 -31.33 -24.37
N LEU A 178 -12.38 -30.57 -23.81
CA LEU A 178 -13.55 -30.07 -24.54
C LEU A 178 -13.22 -28.90 -25.49
N GLY A 179 -12.05 -28.27 -25.33
CA GLY A 179 -11.59 -27.13 -26.11
C GLY A 179 -12.30 -25.81 -25.78
N ALA A 180 -11.63 -24.70 -26.08
CA ALA A 180 -12.15 -23.36 -25.88
C ALA A 180 -13.22 -23.02 -26.93
N VAL A 181 -14.32 -22.38 -26.50
CA VAL A 181 -15.38 -21.89 -27.38
C VAL A 181 -15.02 -20.51 -27.96
N LYS A 182 -14.27 -19.71 -27.19
CA LYS A 182 -13.87 -18.37 -27.58
C LYS A 182 -12.38 -18.18 -27.35
N ALA A 183 -11.66 -17.65 -28.35
CA ALA A 183 -10.28 -17.24 -28.18
C ALA A 183 -10.19 -16.04 -27.23
N MET A 184 -9.36 -16.17 -26.20
CA MET A 184 -9.12 -15.13 -25.20
C MET A 184 -7.61 -14.88 -25.11
N SER A 185 -7.22 -13.66 -24.68
CA SER A 185 -5.84 -13.33 -24.36
C SER A 185 -5.62 -13.34 -22.84
N PRO A 186 -4.43 -13.77 -22.38
CA PRO A 186 -4.08 -13.66 -20.97
C PRO A 186 -4.12 -12.19 -20.54
N THR A 187 -4.90 -11.86 -19.53
CA THR A 187 -5.04 -10.48 -19.02
C THR A 187 -5.13 -10.46 -17.51
N ILE A 188 -4.63 -9.40 -16.90
CA ILE A 188 -4.88 -9.09 -15.49
C ILE A 188 -5.71 -7.81 -15.48
N GLU A 189 -7.00 -7.96 -15.21
CA GLU A 189 -7.93 -6.85 -15.12
C GLU A 189 -7.93 -6.34 -13.67
N SER A 190 -7.49 -5.10 -13.49
CA SER A 190 -7.53 -4.45 -12.18
C SER A 190 -8.88 -3.78 -11.97
N SER A 191 -9.42 -3.90 -10.75
CA SER A 191 -10.62 -3.18 -10.36
C SER A 191 -10.39 -1.67 -10.47
N ARG A 192 -11.36 -0.95 -11.03
CA ARG A 192 -11.34 0.53 -11.11
C ARG A 192 -11.34 1.20 -9.73
N PHE A 193 -11.74 0.47 -8.67
CA PHE A 193 -11.82 0.97 -7.30
C PHE A 193 -10.45 1.26 -6.68
N PHE A 194 -9.43 0.48 -7.00
CA PHE A 194 -8.07 0.76 -6.60
C PHE A 194 -7.35 1.28 -7.84
N ALA A 195 -6.93 2.53 -7.85
CA ALA A 195 -6.07 3.10 -8.88
C ALA A 195 -4.68 2.41 -8.84
N TYR A 196 -4.69 1.09 -9.04
CA TYR A 196 -3.55 0.19 -8.84
C TYR A 196 -2.32 0.62 -9.64
N ALA A 197 -2.52 1.16 -10.83
CA ALA A 197 -1.44 1.67 -11.67
C ALA A 197 -0.73 2.86 -11.01
N PHE A 198 -1.46 3.79 -10.36
CA PHE A 198 -0.89 4.91 -9.62
C PHE A 198 0.00 4.43 -8.45
N TRP A 199 -0.49 3.49 -7.64
CA TRP A 199 0.25 2.96 -6.50
C TRP A 199 1.42 2.04 -6.89
N ASN A 200 1.39 1.48 -8.09
CA ASN A 200 2.50 0.67 -8.64
C ASN A 200 3.57 1.50 -9.33
N ASP A 201 3.31 2.77 -9.63
CA ASP A 201 4.31 3.65 -10.21
C ASP A 201 5.44 3.92 -9.21
N HIS A 202 6.64 3.54 -9.60
CA HIS A 202 7.83 3.70 -8.78
C HIS A 202 8.12 5.17 -8.43
N LEU A 203 7.94 6.09 -9.39
CA LEU A 203 8.18 7.52 -9.19
C LEU A 203 7.17 8.11 -8.20
N VAL A 204 5.89 7.74 -8.32
CA VAL A 204 4.83 8.15 -7.39
C VAL A 204 5.15 7.67 -5.98
N ARG A 205 5.48 6.38 -5.82
CA ARG A 205 5.82 5.82 -4.51
C ARG A 205 7.02 6.52 -3.87
N TRP A 206 8.08 6.75 -4.61
CA TRP A 206 9.26 7.46 -4.11
C TRP A 206 8.93 8.89 -3.70
N ALA A 207 8.19 9.63 -4.54
CA ALA A 207 7.81 11.00 -4.22
C ALA A 207 6.94 11.08 -2.96
N LEU A 208 5.94 10.18 -2.82
CA LEU A 208 5.09 10.10 -1.62
C LEU A 208 5.86 9.72 -0.37
N THR A 209 6.75 8.72 -0.46
CA THR A 209 7.59 8.30 0.67
C THR A 209 8.52 9.44 1.11
N LEU A 210 9.13 10.14 0.15
CA LEU A 210 10.00 11.27 0.43
C LEU A 210 9.22 12.44 1.05
N ALA A 211 8.05 12.79 0.49
CA ALA A 211 7.21 13.84 1.03
C ALA A 211 6.77 13.54 2.48
N LEU A 212 6.33 12.32 2.76
CA LEU A 212 5.97 11.89 4.12
C LEU A 212 7.19 11.92 5.05
N GLY A 213 8.34 11.43 4.60
CA GLY A 213 9.58 11.46 5.37
C GLY A 213 10.01 12.88 5.73
N LEU A 214 9.98 13.80 4.78
CA LEU A 214 10.29 15.21 5.01
C LEU A 214 9.29 15.86 6.00
N ASN A 215 7.99 15.55 5.88
CA ASN A 215 6.99 16.06 6.80
C ASN A 215 7.23 15.58 8.24
N LEU A 216 7.53 14.28 8.41
CA LEU A 216 7.85 13.71 9.72
C LEU A 216 9.16 14.29 10.29
N LEU A 217 10.17 14.51 9.45
CA LEU A 217 11.40 15.17 9.87
C LEU A 217 11.15 16.59 10.34
N LEU A 218 10.35 17.37 9.61
CA LEU A 218 9.94 18.72 10.00
C LEU A 218 9.18 18.70 11.32
N LEU A 219 8.20 17.80 11.48
CA LEU A 219 7.43 17.67 12.72
C LEU A 219 8.33 17.28 13.90
N GLY A 220 9.28 16.35 13.69
CA GLY A 220 10.24 15.93 14.71
C GLY A 220 11.21 17.05 15.11
N PHE A 221 11.70 17.82 14.12
CA PHE A 221 12.51 19.00 14.37
C PHE A 221 11.76 20.04 15.23
N LEU A 222 10.50 20.34 14.87
CA LEU A 222 9.67 21.26 15.65
C LEU A 222 9.38 20.70 17.04
N ALA A 223 9.05 19.43 17.19
CA ALA A 223 8.79 18.81 18.49
C ALA A 223 10.01 18.86 19.42
N ALA A 224 11.22 18.74 18.89
CA ALA A 224 12.46 18.86 19.65
C ALA A 224 12.76 20.31 20.08
N ARG A 225 12.47 21.27 19.21
CA ARG A 225 12.78 22.69 19.45
C ARG A 225 11.70 23.43 20.23
N TYR A 226 10.43 23.00 20.12
CA TYR A 226 9.27 23.70 20.66
C TYR A 226 9.37 24.06 22.14
N PRO A 227 9.88 23.21 23.06
CA PRO A 227 10.03 23.58 24.47
C PRO A 227 10.99 24.71 24.75
N GLN A 228 11.91 24.98 23.79
CA GLN A 228 12.94 26.01 23.89
C GLN A 228 12.55 27.31 23.18
N LEU A 229 11.43 27.33 22.43
CA LEU A 229 10.97 28.50 21.71
C LEU A 229 10.34 29.52 22.66
N ALA A 230 10.59 30.81 22.35
CA ALA A 230 9.90 31.90 23.03
C ALA A 230 8.39 31.82 22.80
N GLU A 231 7.60 32.39 23.69
CA GLU A 231 6.12 32.39 23.58
C GLU A 231 5.62 33.10 22.32
N THR A 232 6.39 34.09 21.86
CA THR A 232 6.12 34.83 20.62
C THR A 232 7.30 34.69 19.65
N LEU A 233 7.00 34.45 18.38
CA LEU A 233 7.99 34.29 17.30
C LEU A 233 7.73 35.30 16.19
N GLY A 234 8.78 35.69 15.48
CA GLY A 234 8.65 36.48 14.27
C GLY A 234 8.05 35.65 13.15
N MET A 235 6.80 35.93 12.76
CA MET A 235 6.10 35.18 11.72
C MET A 235 6.25 35.78 10.33
N ARG A 236 6.51 37.08 10.27
CA ARG A 236 6.66 37.81 9.01
C ARG A 236 7.91 38.69 9.05
N PHE A 237 8.66 38.66 7.96
CA PHE A 237 9.90 39.41 7.81
C PHE A 237 9.80 40.33 6.60
N ASN A 238 10.40 41.53 6.69
CA ASN A 238 10.55 42.43 5.55
C ASN A 238 11.75 42.02 4.67
N ALA A 239 11.94 42.70 3.54
CA ALA A 239 13.04 42.43 2.63
C ALA A 239 14.44 42.63 3.28
N ALA A 240 14.53 43.41 4.36
CA ALA A 240 15.75 43.63 5.14
C ALA A 240 15.95 42.55 6.23
N GLY A 241 15.04 41.60 6.38
CA GLY A 241 15.10 40.53 7.38
C GLY A 241 14.63 40.94 8.77
N ASN A 242 14.06 42.13 8.95
CA ASN A 242 13.47 42.54 10.23
C ASN A 242 12.10 41.98 10.43
N VAL A 243 11.77 41.62 11.69
CA VAL A 243 10.45 41.12 12.05
C VAL A 243 9.40 42.21 11.88
N VAL A 244 8.37 41.96 11.11
CA VAL A 244 7.22 42.85 10.89
C VAL A 244 6.02 42.45 11.72
N GLU A 245 5.88 41.14 11.98
CA GLU A 245 4.73 40.60 12.70
C GLU A 245 5.20 39.53 13.68
N LEU A 246 4.74 39.65 14.93
CA LEU A 246 4.95 38.66 15.98
C LEU A 246 3.68 37.81 16.10
N GLY A 247 3.84 36.50 16.24
CA GLY A 247 2.74 35.57 16.49
C GLY A 247 3.08 34.58 17.59
N PRO A 248 2.05 33.93 18.19
CA PRO A 248 2.28 32.96 19.24
C PRO A 248 2.97 31.70 18.67
N ARG A 249 3.88 31.11 19.46
CA ARG A 249 4.73 29.97 19.03
C ARG A 249 3.97 28.78 18.45
N HIS A 250 2.71 28.51 18.88
CA HIS A 250 1.94 27.39 18.40
C HIS A 250 1.62 27.50 16.89
N GLN A 251 1.64 28.70 16.31
CA GLN A 251 1.38 28.87 14.89
C GLN A 251 2.42 28.15 14.00
N VAL A 252 3.63 27.92 14.48
CA VAL A 252 4.66 27.19 13.71
C VAL A 252 4.27 25.72 13.48
N LEU A 253 3.41 25.16 14.36
CA LEU A 253 2.91 23.78 14.24
C LEU A 253 1.94 23.59 13.05
N PHE A 254 1.33 24.69 12.57
CA PHE A 254 0.48 24.63 11.39
C PHE A 254 1.27 24.45 10.09
N LEU A 255 2.57 24.72 10.06
CA LEU A 255 3.41 24.54 8.89
C LEU A 255 3.46 23.07 8.42
N PRO A 256 3.88 22.09 9.26
CA PRO A 256 3.85 20.69 8.83
C PRO A 256 2.43 20.18 8.54
N LEU A 257 1.40 20.68 9.25
CA LEU A 257 0.02 20.31 8.99
C LEU A 257 -0.45 20.81 7.62
N ALA A 258 -0.21 22.07 7.28
CA ALA A 258 -0.56 22.64 5.99
C ALA A 258 0.18 21.92 4.84
N ALA A 259 1.49 21.67 5.01
CA ALA A 259 2.29 20.93 4.04
C ALA A 259 1.76 19.51 3.83
N PHE A 260 1.33 18.82 4.91
CA PHE A 260 0.71 17.50 4.84
C PHE A 260 -0.62 17.52 4.10
N MET A 261 -1.51 18.48 4.41
CA MET A 261 -2.81 18.63 3.75
C MET A 261 -2.68 18.92 2.26
N LEU A 262 -1.72 19.78 1.86
CA LEU A 262 -1.42 20.03 0.45
C LEU A 262 -0.91 18.77 -0.25
N SER A 263 -0.07 17.97 0.40
CA SER A 263 0.42 16.70 -0.15
C SER A 263 -0.71 15.68 -0.30
N LEU A 264 -1.64 15.61 0.65
CA LEU A 264 -2.84 14.77 0.53
C LEU A 264 -3.72 15.20 -0.65
N LEU A 265 -3.95 16.51 -0.80
CA LEU A 265 -4.72 17.06 -1.91
C LEU A 265 -4.08 16.72 -3.26
N ASN A 266 -2.76 16.93 -3.38
CA ASN A 266 -2.00 16.59 -4.58
C ASN A 266 -2.06 15.08 -4.88
N THR A 267 -2.02 14.24 -3.85
CA THR A 267 -2.15 12.79 -4.00
C THR A 267 -3.53 12.42 -4.54
N TRP A 268 -4.58 13.02 -4.00
CA TRP A 268 -5.95 12.75 -4.42
C TRP A 268 -6.19 13.20 -5.88
N ILE A 269 -5.76 14.43 -6.22
CA ILE A 269 -5.85 14.94 -7.60
C ILE A 269 -4.99 14.08 -8.53
N GLY A 270 -3.78 13.71 -8.14
CA GLY A 270 -2.88 12.86 -8.91
C GLY A 270 -3.49 11.48 -9.19
N MET A 271 -4.16 10.88 -8.20
CA MET A 271 -4.86 9.61 -8.37
C MET A 271 -6.01 9.70 -9.38
N LEU A 272 -6.77 10.78 -9.38
CA LEU A 272 -7.85 11.03 -10.34
C LEU A 272 -7.31 11.31 -11.75
N LEU A 273 -6.19 12.01 -11.84
CA LEU A 273 -5.56 12.39 -13.12
C LEU A 273 -4.82 11.23 -13.78
N TYR A 274 -4.25 10.32 -13.01
CA TYR A 274 -3.34 9.27 -13.46
C TYR A 274 -3.83 8.43 -14.66
N PRO A 275 -5.13 8.04 -14.75
CA PRO A 275 -5.65 7.28 -15.88
C PRO A 275 -5.64 8.07 -17.21
N ARG A 276 -5.63 9.41 -17.14
CA ARG A 276 -5.68 10.32 -18.31
C ARG A 276 -4.31 10.91 -18.63
N ASP A 277 -3.57 11.31 -17.60
CA ASP A 277 -2.26 11.94 -17.72
C ASP A 277 -1.34 11.49 -16.59
N GLN A 278 -0.49 10.53 -16.90
CA GLN A 278 0.50 9.99 -15.97
C GLN A 278 1.61 11.00 -15.66
N ALA A 279 2.00 11.83 -16.63
CA ALA A 279 3.06 12.81 -16.44
C ALA A 279 2.60 13.91 -15.48
N GLY A 280 1.40 14.45 -15.68
CA GLY A 280 0.80 15.43 -14.78
C GLY A 280 0.60 14.89 -13.38
N ALA A 281 0.15 13.63 -13.24
CA ALA A 281 0.01 12.98 -11.93
C ALA A 281 1.36 12.84 -11.21
N ARG A 282 2.44 12.46 -11.90
CA ARG A 282 3.80 12.40 -11.35
C ARG A 282 4.30 13.78 -10.92
N LEU A 283 4.11 14.80 -11.75
CA LEU A 283 4.49 16.19 -11.43
C LEU A 283 3.82 16.69 -10.16
N LEU A 284 2.53 16.38 -9.94
CA LEU A 284 1.84 16.72 -8.69
C LEU A 284 2.50 16.09 -7.46
N GLN A 285 2.98 14.85 -7.57
CA GLN A 285 3.67 14.19 -6.45
C GLN A 285 5.05 14.82 -6.18
N PHE A 286 5.79 15.21 -7.21
CA PHE A 286 7.03 15.99 -7.03
C PHE A 286 6.74 17.39 -6.48
N GLY A 287 5.63 18.01 -6.86
CA GLY A 287 5.12 19.23 -6.24
C GLY A 287 4.90 19.09 -4.74
N SER A 288 4.40 17.92 -4.29
CA SER A 288 4.28 17.64 -2.85
C SER A 288 5.63 17.63 -2.13
N VAL A 289 6.67 17.06 -2.75
CA VAL A 289 8.03 17.10 -2.18
C VAL A 289 8.54 18.54 -2.08
N LEU A 290 8.36 19.34 -3.14
CA LEU A 290 8.75 20.75 -3.14
C LEU A 290 8.05 21.53 -2.03
N VAL A 291 6.73 21.33 -1.85
CA VAL A 291 5.96 21.94 -0.76
C VAL A 291 6.57 21.60 0.60
N GLN A 292 6.92 20.32 0.86
CA GLN A 292 7.54 19.94 2.12
C GLN A 292 8.88 20.65 2.35
N VAL A 293 9.71 20.78 1.32
CA VAL A 293 10.99 21.50 1.41
C VAL A 293 10.77 22.98 1.73
N LEU A 294 9.84 23.65 1.04
CA LEU A 294 9.54 25.07 1.27
C LEU A 294 9.05 25.33 2.70
N PHE A 295 8.15 24.49 3.21
CA PHE A 295 7.64 24.62 4.58
C PHE A 295 8.72 24.30 5.62
N ALA A 296 9.61 23.33 5.32
CA ALA A 296 10.76 23.05 6.20
C ALA A 296 11.71 24.25 6.28
N VAL A 297 12.04 24.89 5.16
CA VAL A 297 12.87 26.09 5.13
C VAL A 297 12.20 27.21 5.92
N ALA A 298 10.91 27.46 5.72
CA ALA A 298 10.15 28.46 6.46
C ALA A 298 10.20 28.21 7.99
N ALA A 299 9.93 26.96 8.42
CA ALA A 299 9.97 26.60 9.83
C ALA A 299 11.37 26.78 10.45
N ILE A 300 12.43 26.39 9.74
CA ILE A 300 13.82 26.58 10.17
C ILE A 300 14.14 28.06 10.32
N MET A 301 13.74 28.88 9.33
CA MET A 301 13.98 30.34 9.39
C MET A 301 13.28 31.00 10.58
N ILE A 302 12.04 30.57 10.90
CA ILE A 302 11.26 31.11 12.03
C ILE A 302 11.85 30.68 13.37
N THR A 303 12.35 29.45 13.47
CA THR A 303 12.77 28.85 14.77
C THR A 303 14.25 29.05 15.11
N LEU A 304 15.10 29.41 14.16
CA LEU A 304 16.53 29.64 14.38
C LEU A 304 16.91 31.14 14.50
N ARG A 305 15.97 32.03 14.26
CA ARG A 305 16.12 33.47 14.49
C ARG A 305 15.47 33.90 15.80
#